data_8619c0fe55293a97d2182c0b52127195
#
_entry.id   8619c0fe55293a97d2182c0b52127195
#
_cell.length_a   1.000
_cell.length_b   1.000
_cell.length_c   1.000
_cell.angle_alpha   90.00
_cell.angle_beta   90.00
_cell.angle_gamma   90.00
#
_symmetry.space_group_name_H-M   'P 1'
#
loop_
_entity.id
_entity.type
_entity.pdbx_description
1 polymer ?
#
loop_
_entity_poly.entity_id
_entity_poly.type
_entity_poly.pdbx_seq_one_letter_code
_entity_poly.pdbx_strand_id
1 'polypeptide(L)'
;MYQKKARSVKPWIIMTCVVAVFIWLLYALGNVLSPFIVAAVLAYVLNPLVEWLQLKRIRRAPASMIIMAFALLVLLSLVLIIVPMLLNQFNNLAERLPQIVGFVQNKLLPWLNSVSGDYAQIDQESIIAWLQSHTDELSNTLKEWIPTLMRQSGNVISGVSNLVLLPLLLYYFLLDWKRWSSGISKLVPRRFIETYTRISGNMDEVLGEFLRGQLMVMMIMGLVYGLGLMLVGLDSGFAIGMIAGILVFIPYLGAFTGLLLATIAALLQYGSWQGLLMVWAVFGVGQFLESFFITPKIVGDRIGLSPFWVIFSLMAFGQLMGFVGMLAGLPLAAVTLVLLREGASAYFGSHFYKHK
;
A
#
# COMPACT_ATOMS: atom_id res chain seq x y z
N MET A 1 -18.83 -57.63 21.75
CA MET A 1 -18.43 -56.57 22.70
C MET A 1 -17.67 -55.48 21.93
N TYR A 2 -18.36 -54.43 21.45
CA TYR A 2 -17.80 -53.35 20.66
C TYR A 2 -17.30 -52.27 21.64
N GLN A 3 -15.97 -52.20 21.83
CA GLN A 3 -15.38 -51.03 22.53
C GLN A 3 -15.43 -49.83 21.59
N LYS A 4 -16.36 -48.92 21.81
CA LYS A 4 -16.33 -47.55 21.27
C LYS A 4 -15.11 -46.85 21.83
N LYS A 5 -14.03 -46.76 21.03
CA LYS A 5 -12.87 -45.89 21.32
C LYS A 5 -13.38 -44.44 21.44
N ALA A 6 -13.54 -43.96 22.66
CA ALA A 6 -13.88 -42.57 22.92
C ALA A 6 -12.79 -41.69 22.25
N ARG A 7 -13.16 -40.99 21.15
CA ARG A 7 -12.30 -40.01 20.52
C ARG A 7 -12.00 -38.95 21.57
N SER A 8 -10.75 -38.91 22.02
CA SER A 8 -10.34 -37.94 23.01
C SER A 8 -10.47 -36.53 22.40
N VAL A 9 -11.41 -35.75 22.89
CA VAL A 9 -11.68 -34.37 22.49
C VAL A 9 -10.54 -33.46 22.91
N LYS A 10 -9.71 -33.88 23.85
CA LYS A 10 -8.58 -33.18 24.43
C LYS A 10 -7.60 -32.56 23.40
N PRO A 11 -7.12 -33.27 22.34
CA PRO A 11 -6.18 -32.67 21.41
C PRO A 11 -6.78 -31.52 20.57
N TRP A 12 -8.07 -31.59 20.25
CA TRP A 12 -8.75 -30.53 19.52
C TRP A 12 -8.96 -29.28 20.36
N ILE A 13 -9.31 -29.43 21.65
CA ILE A 13 -9.45 -28.32 22.58
C ILE A 13 -8.10 -27.62 22.77
N ILE A 14 -7.01 -28.40 22.98
CA ILE A 14 -5.66 -27.86 23.12
C ILE A 14 -5.26 -27.09 21.86
N MET A 15 -5.51 -27.67 20.67
CA MET A 15 -5.18 -27.00 19.41
C MET A 15 -5.98 -25.70 19.22
N THR A 16 -7.27 -25.68 19.56
CA THR A 16 -8.10 -24.47 19.49
C THR A 16 -7.62 -23.41 20.48
N CYS A 17 -7.26 -23.80 21.72
CA CYS A 17 -6.69 -22.88 22.70
C CYS A 17 -5.34 -22.32 22.23
N VAL A 18 -4.45 -23.13 21.67
CA VAL A 18 -3.15 -22.67 21.16
C VAL A 18 -3.34 -21.67 20.01
N VAL A 19 -4.25 -21.97 19.08
CA VAL A 19 -4.59 -21.07 17.96
C VAL A 19 -5.19 -19.77 18.48
N ALA A 20 -6.11 -19.82 19.44
CA ALA A 20 -6.73 -18.63 20.02
C ALA A 20 -5.69 -17.75 20.75
N VAL A 21 -4.81 -18.35 21.55
CA VAL A 21 -3.70 -17.65 22.22
C VAL A 21 -2.73 -17.05 21.19
N PHE A 22 -2.43 -17.77 20.12
CA PHE A 22 -1.55 -17.28 19.07
C PHE A 22 -2.16 -16.06 18.33
N ILE A 23 -3.45 -16.12 17.98
CA ILE A 23 -4.19 -14.99 17.37
C ILE A 23 -4.23 -13.80 18.32
N TRP A 24 -4.52 -14.03 19.59
CA TRP A 24 -4.51 -12.98 20.61
C TRP A 24 -3.13 -12.35 20.76
N LEU A 25 -2.07 -13.15 20.76
CA LEU A 25 -0.68 -12.67 20.82
C LEU A 25 -0.31 -11.84 19.59
N LEU A 26 -0.70 -12.27 18.39
CA LEU A 26 -0.51 -11.50 17.15
C LEU A 26 -1.23 -10.15 17.22
N TYR A 27 -2.45 -10.12 17.75
CA TYR A 27 -3.20 -8.88 17.94
C TYR A 27 -2.54 -7.97 18.97
N ALA A 28 -2.15 -8.50 20.13
CA ALA A 28 -1.51 -7.74 21.21
C ALA A 28 -0.13 -7.19 20.80
N LEU A 29 0.61 -7.92 19.95
CA LEU A 29 1.94 -7.54 19.45
C LEU A 29 1.90 -6.83 18.10
N GLY A 30 0.74 -6.49 17.55
CA GLY A 30 0.58 -5.92 16.21
C GLY A 30 1.51 -4.73 15.95
N ASN A 31 1.60 -3.80 16.89
CA ASN A 31 2.48 -2.63 16.78
C ASN A 31 3.97 -2.99 16.79
N VAL A 32 4.34 -4.03 17.55
CA VAL A 32 5.73 -4.52 17.61
C VAL A 32 6.08 -5.31 16.36
N LEU A 33 5.15 -6.11 15.83
CA LEU A 33 5.34 -6.93 14.64
C LEU A 33 5.39 -6.10 13.35
N SER A 34 4.75 -4.93 13.35
CA SER A 34 4.67 -4.03 12.19
C SER A 34 6.05 -3.77 11.54
N PRO A 35 7.10 -3.29 12.21
CA PRO A 35 8.40 -3.06 11.59
C PRO A 35 9.07 -4.37 11.12
N PHE A 36 8.81 -5.50 11.78
CA PHE A 36 9.34 -6.80 11.34
C PHE A 36 8.72 -7.24 10.02
N ILE A 37 7.41 -7.07 9.86
CA ILE A 37 6.70 -7.42 8.62
C ILE A 37 7.16 -6.53 7.47
N VAL A 38 7.27 -5.21 7.70
CA VAL A 38 7.80 -4.28 6.67
C VAL A 38 9.21 -4.68 6.27
N ALA A 39 10.09 -4.92 7.25
CA ALA A 39 11.47 -5.31 6.98
C ALA A 39 11.54 -6.66 6.23
N ALA A 40 10.69 -7.64 6.59
CA ALA A 40 10.62 -8.93 5.91
C ALA A 40 10.14 -8.79 4.44
N VAL A 41 9.09 -7.99 4.19
CA VAL A 41 8.59 -7.70 2.84
C VAL A 41 9.64 -6.98 2.02
N LEU A 42 10.28 -5.93 2.57
CA LEU A 42 11.36 -5.22 1.89
C LEU A 42 12.56 -6.13 1.63
N ALA A 43 12.94 -6.96 2.59
CA ALA A 43 14.02 -7.93 2.41
C ALA A 43 13.69 -8.93 1.30
N TYR A 44 12.45 -9.40 1.22
CA TYR A 44 12.01 -10.29 0.15
C TYR A 44 12.14 -9.62 -1.21
N VAL A 45 11.68 -8.37 -1.34
CA VAL A 45 11.77 -7.57 -2.58
C VAL A 45 13.22 -7.31 -2.98
N LEU A 46 14.09 -7.04 -2.01
CA LEU A 46 15.49 -6.65 -2.24
C LEU A 46 16.44 -7.86 -2.32
N ASN A 47 16.04 -9.04 -1.85
CA ASN A 47 16.90 -10.24 -1.85
C ASN A 47 17.45 -10.61 -3.25
N PRO A 48 16.69 -10.52 -4.36
CA PRO A 48 17.24 -10.77 -5.71
C PRO A 48 18.41 -9.86 -6.06
N LEU A 49 18.40 -8.60 -5.60
CA LEU A 49 19.51 -7.66 -5.81
C LEU A 49 20.76 -8.07 -5.01
N VAL A 50 20.55 -8.56 -3.79
CA VAL A 50 21.65 -9.14 -2.98
C VAL A 50 22.23 -10.37 -3.67
N GLU A 51 21.38 -11.26 -4.18
CA GLU A 51 21.82 -12.45 -4.93
C GLU A 51 22.58 -12.08 -6.22
N TRP A 52 22.12 -11.07 -6.94
CA TRP A 52 22.83 -10.54 -8.11
C TRP A 52 24.22 -10.03 -7.76
N LEU A 53 24.40 -9.33 -6.61
CA LEU A 53 25.73 -8.92 -6.13
C LEU A 53 26.59 -10.12 -5.73
N GLN A 54 25.98 -11.18 -5.17
CA GLN A 54 26.70 -12.42 -4.85
C GLN A 54 27.21 -13.13 -6.12
N LEU A 55 26.47 -13.08 -7.25
CA LEU A 55 26.95 -13.58 -8.53
C LEU A 55 28.22 -12.82 -9.01
N LYS A 56 28.38 -11.56 -8.61
CA LYS A 56 29.60 -10.76 -8.83
C LYS A 56 30.71 -11.04 -7.81
N ARG A 57 30.66 -12.16 -7.08
CA ARG A 57 31.63 -12.60 -6.06
C ARG A 57 31.70 -11.74 -4.80
N ILE A 58 30.70 -10.88 -4.56
CA ILE A 58 30.61 -10.12 -3.30
C ILE A 58 30.00 -11.03 -2.22
N ARG A 59 30.63 -11.10 -1.03
CA ARG A 59 30.10 -11.88 0.10
C ARG A 59 28.72 -11.34 0.53
N ARG A 60 27.86 -12.20 1.09
CA ARG A 60 26.47 -11.84 1.43
C ARG A 60 26.36 -10.65 2.38
N ALA A 61 27.22 -10.59 3.43
CA ALA A 61 27.18 -9.50 4.39
C ALA A 61 27.43 -8.12 3.75
N PRO A 62 28.53 -7.85 3.00
CA PRO A 62 28.71 -6.57 2.33
C PRO A 62 27.66 -6.33 1.23
N ALA A 63 27.20 -7.36 0.50
CA ALA A 63 26.14 -7.22 -0.47
C ALA A 63 24.82 -6.72 0.19
N SER A 64 24.45 -7.29 1.33
CA SER A 64 23.28 -6.86 2.10
C SER A 64 23.42 -5.43 2.61
N MET A 65 24.60 -5.02 3.07
CA MET A 65 24.87 -3.64 3.49
C MET A 65 24.75 -2.65 2.34
N ILE A 66 25.29 -2.97 1.16
CA ILE A 66 25.22 -2.12 -0.03
C ILE A 66 23.75 -1.94 -0.47
N ILE A 67 22.99 -3.03 -0.55
CA ILE A 67 21.58 -2.95 -0.97
C ILE A 67 20.73 -2.24 0.08
N MET A 68 20.97 -2.48 1.37
CA MET A 68 20.30 -1.74 2.44
C MET A 68 20.61 -0.24 2.36
N ALA A 69 21.89 0.13 2.24
CA ALA A 69 22.31 1.53 2.11
C ALA A 69 21.68 2.20 0.87
N PHE A 70 21.65 1.49 -0.26
CA PHE A 70 20.98 1.95 -1.48
C PHE A 70 19.47 2.17 -1.25
N ALA A 71 18.78 1.21 -0.64
CA ALA A 71 17.35 1.32 -0.35
C ALA A 71 17.05 2.48 0.61
N LEU A 72 17.89 2.69 1.64
CA LEU A 72 17.78 3.84 2.54
C LEU A 72 18.03 5.16 1.83
N LEU A 73 19.02 5.22 0.94
CA LEU A 73 19.31 6.41 0.15
C LEU A 73 18.13 6.75 -0.76
N VAL A 74 17.55 5.77 -1.44
CA VAL A 74 16.34 5.97 -2.26
C VAL A 74 15.18 6.46 -1.41
N LEU A 75 14.91 5.82 -0.27
CA LEU A 75 13.84 6.21 0.65
C LEU A 75 14.05 7.64 1.17
N LEU A 76 15.26 7.96 1.61
CA LEU A 76 15.61 9.30 2.09
C LEU A 76 15.44 10.37 0.99
N SER A 77 15.90 10.07 -0.23
CA SER A 77 15.72 10.95 -1.39
C SER A 77 14.25 11.21 -1.69
N LEU A 78 13.43 10.15 -1.65
CA LEU A 78 11.97 10.27 -1.82
C LEU A 78 11.34 11.15 -0.74
N VAL A 79 11.69 10.93 0.53
CA VAL A 79 11.19 11.75 1.65
C VAL A 79 11.61 13.22 1.50
N LEU A 80 12.89 13.46 1.17
CA LEU A 80 13.41 14.82 0.99
C LEU A 80 12.80 15.58 -0.21
N ILE A 81 12.30 14.87 -1.20
CA ILE A 81 11.61 15.48 -2.35
C ILE A 81 10.10 15.63 -2.06
N ILE A 82 9.47 14.57 -1.57
CA ILE A 82 8.01 14.49 -1.40
C ILE A 82 7.54 15.41 -0.26
N VAL A 83 8.21 15.39 0.90
CA VAL A 83 7.76 16.15 2.06
C VAL A 83 7.76 17.65 1.82
N PRO A 84 8.87 18.28 1.36
CA PRO A 84 8.86 19.73 1.06
C PRO A 84 7.83 20.09 -0.01
N MET A 85 7.67 19.24 -1.02
CA MET A 85 6.69 19.46 -2.06
C MET A 85 5.25 19.45 -1.51
N LEU A 86 4.89 18.45 -0.70
CA LEU A 86 3.57 18.40 -0.06
C LEU A 86 3.35 19.63 0.84
N LEU A 87 4.34 20.00 1.65
CA LEU A 87 4.28 21.18 2.50
C LEU A 87 4.02 22.44 1.70
N ASN A 88 4.73 22.63 0.57
CA ASN A 88 4.52 23.75 -0.33
C ASN A 88 3.11 23.74 -0.95
N GLN A 89 2.59 22.57 -1.35
CA GLN A 89 1.24 22.46 -1.90
C GLN A 89 0.17 22.84 -0.85
N PHE A 90 0.32 22.37 0.38
CA PHE A 90 -0.60 22.72 1.47
C PHE A 90 -0.54 24.21 1.82
N ASN A 91 0.66 24.80 1.88
CA ASN A 91 0.81 26.23 2.12
C ASN A 91 0.19 27.05 0.98
N ASN A 92 0.47 26.71 -0.28
CA ASN A 92 -0.14 27.34 -1.44
C ASN A 92 -1.67 27.22 -1.43
N LEU A 93 -2.19 26.05 -1.04
CA LEU A 93 -3.63 25.83 -0.89
C LEU A 93 -4.22 26.78 0.16
N ALA A 94 -3.61 26.83 1.35
CA ALA A 94 -4.08 27.68 2.43
C ALA A 94 -4.05 29.19 2.08
N GLU A 95 -3.02 29.66 1.37
CA GLU A 95 -2.90 31.06 0.92
C GLU A 95 -3.87 31.41 -0.21
N ARG A 96 -4.19 30.45 -1.08
CA ARG A 96 -5.04 30.66 -2.26
C ARG A 96 -6.49 30.15 -2.09
N LEU A 97 -6.87 29.74 -0.89
CA LEU A 97 -8.28 29.38 -0.58
C LEU A 97 -9.29 30.44 -1.04
N PRO A 98 -9.06 31.77 -0.83
CA PRO A 98 -9.98 32.81 -1.33
C PRO A 98 -10.15 32.78 -2.85
N GLN A 99 -9.09 32.43 -3.61
CA GLN A 99 -9.17 32.32 -5.08
C GLN A 99 -10.00 31.10 -5.51
N ILE A 100 -9.90 29.98 -4.77
CA ILE A 100 -10.71 28.78 -4.99
C ILE A 100 -12.19 29.09 -4.71
N VAL A 101 -12.48 29.79 -3.62
CA VAL A 101 -13.84 30.24 -3.30
C VAL A 101 -14.37 31.12 -4.43
N GLY A 102 -13.57 32.08 -4.93
CA GLY A 102 -13.92 32.90 -6.08
C GLY A 102 -14.16 32.10 -7.36
N PHE A 103 -13.39 31.04 -7.61
CA PHE A 103 -13.65 30.15 -8.75
C PHE A 103 -14.96 29.38 -8.60
N VAL A 104 -15.26 28.88 -7.40
CA VAL A 104 -16.53 28.21 -7.10
C VAL A 104 -17.70 29.15 -7.33
N GLN A 105 -17.64 30.38 -6.81
CA GLN A 105 -18.69 31.39 -6.91
C GLN A 105 -18.93 31.85 -8.35
N ASN A 106 -17.84 32.20 -9.06
CA ASN A 106 -17.96 32.88 -10.34
C ASN A 106 -18.02 31.95 -11.56
N LYS A 107 -17.60 30.68 -11.40
CA LYS A 107 -17.53 29.74 -12.51
C LYS A 107 -18.28 28.43 -12.25
N LEU A 108 -18.05 27.79 -11.08
CA LEU A 108 -18.60 26.45 -10.80
C LEU A 108 -20.12 26.51 -10.57
N LEU A 109 -20.57 27.37 -9.67
CA LEU A 109 -21.99 27.49 -9.33
C LEU A 109 -22.86 27.93 -10.50
N PRO A 110 -22.49 28.98 -11.30
CA PRO A 110 -23.23 29.33 -12.51
C PRO A 110 -23.29 28.20 -13.52
N TRP A 111 -22.19 27.46 -13.71
CA TRP A 111 -22.19 26.30 -14.61
C TRP A 111 -23.09 25.18 -14.09
N LEU A 112 -23.05 24.83 -12.81
CA LEU A 112 -23.95 23.84 -12.23
C LEU A 112 -25.41 24.20 -12.43
N ASN A 113 -25.77 25.45 -12.21
CA ASN A 113 -27.15 25.91 -12.45
C ASN A 113 -27.55 25.88 -13.93
N SER A 114 -26.59 26.11 -14.83
CA SER A 114 -26.88 26.02 -16.27
C SER A 114 -27.14 24.56 -16.74
N VAL A 115 -26.56 23.59 -16.06
CA VAL A 115 -26.68 22.15 -16.37
C VAL A 115 -27.85 21.50 -15.63
N SER A 116 -28.12 21.91 -14.38
CA SER A 116 -29.17 21.31 -13.54
C SER A 116 -30.58 21.75 -13.90
N GLY A 117 -30.74 22.85 -14.67
CA GLY A 117 -32.04 23.39 -15.02
C GLY A 117 -32.91 23.68 -13.77
N ASP A 118 -34.23 23.67 -13.96
CA ASP A 118 -35.22 23.93 -12.89
C ASP A 118 -35.36 22.82 -11.84
N TYR A 119 -34.65 21.70 -12.00
CA TYR A 119 -34.79 20.50 -11.13
C TYR A 119 -34.00 20.54 -9.82
N ALA A 120 -33.01 21.40 -9.70
CA ALA A 120 -32.25 21.58 -8.46
C ALA A 120 -31.78 23.02 -8.37
N GLN A 121 -32.58 23.90 -7.77
CA GLN A 121 -32.13 25.22 -7.35
C GLN A 121 -31.12 25.04 -6.21
N ILE A 122 -29.83 24.97 -6.58
CA ILE A 122 -28.75 24.98 -5.59
C ILE A 122 -28.75 26.38 -4.97
N ASP A 123 -29.03 26.45 -3.69
CA ASP A 123 -29.00 27.73 -2.95
C ASP A 123 -27.58 28.27 -2.92
N GLN A 124 -27.26 29.06 -3.94
CA GLN A 124 -25.94 29.66 -4.11
C GLN A 124 -25.55 30.53 -2.95
N GLU A 125 -26.51 31.31 -2.43
CA GLU A 125 -26.24 32.25 -1.34
C GLU A 125 -25.84 31.54 -0.06
N SER A 126 -26.50 30.46 0.30
CA SER A 126 -26.15 29.64 1.47
C SER A 126 -24.78 28.97 1.32
N ILE A 127 -24.45 28.43 0.13
CA ILE A 127 -23.14 27.81 -0.12
C ILE A 127 -22.03 28.87 -0.08
N ILE A 128 -22.24 30.01 -0.71
CA ILE A 128 -21.29 31.10 -0.73
C ILE A 128 -21.06 31.66 0.69
N ALA A 129 -22.12 31.91 1.43
CA ALA A 129 -22.04 32.39 2.81
C ALA A 129 -21.32 31.40 3.71
N TRP A 130 -21.59 30.09 3.56
CA TRP A 130 -20.90 29.05 4.30
C TRP A 130 -19.42 28.98 3.96
N LEU A 131 -19.07 28.98 2.66
CA LEU A 131 -17.67 29.00 2.22
C LEU A 131 -16.93 30.21 2.73
N GLN A 132 -17.51 31.41 2.64
CA GLN A 132 -16.88 32.64 3.11
C GLN A 132 -16.68 32.64 4.63
N SER A 133 -17.69 32.19 5.38
CA SER A 133 -17.60 32.16 6.85
C SER A 133 -16.58 31.14 7.38
N HIS A 134 -16.30 30.06 6.64
CA HIS A 134 -15.37 29.02 7.05
C HIS A 134 -14.01 29.09 6.35
N THR A 135 -13.79 30.06 5.44
CA THR A 135 -12.52 30.17 4.68
C THR A 135 -11.32 30.38 5.63
N ASP A 136 -11.46 31.25 6.63
CA ASP A 136 -10.40 31.51 7.60
C ASP A 136 -10.15 30.30 8.50
N GLU A 137 -11.22 29.63 8.94
CA GLU A 137 -11.12 28.40 9.74
C GLU A 137 -10.46 27.27 8.96
N LEU A 138 -10.87 27.07 7.70
CA LEU A 138 -10.25 26.07 6.79
C LEU A 138 -8.77 26.39 6.53
N SER A 139 -8.44 27.67 6.29
CA SER A 139 -7.06 28.11 6.09
C SER A 139 -6.20 27.85 7.32
N ASN A 140 -6.71 28.19 8.50
CA ASN A 140 -6.01 27.98 9.76
C ASN A 140 -5.87 26.49 10.06
N THR A 141 -6.92 25.70 9.85
CA THR A 141 -6.91 24.25 10.02
C THR A 141 -5.86 23.61 9.10
N LEU A 142 -5.79 24.01 7.83
CA LEU A 142 -4.77 23.51 6.90
C LEU A 142 -3.35 23.87 7.36
N LYS A 143 -3.14 25.11 7.83
CA LYS A 143 -1.84 25.56 8.38
C LYS A 143 -1.46 24.83 9.67
N GLU A 144 -2.43 24.42 10.48
CA GLU A 144 -2.20 23.66 11.72
C GLU A 144 -2.02 22.15 11.48
N TRP A 145 -2.58 21.62 10.40
CA TRP A 145 -2.41 20.20 10.07
C TRP A 145 -0.95 19.85 9.79
N ILE A 146 -0.20 20.73 9.12
CA ILE A 146 1.22 20.52 8.80
C ILE A 146 2.05 20.31 10.08
N PRO A 147 2.06 21.26 11.04
CA PRO A 147 2.76 21.08 12.31
C PRO A 147 2.24 19.90 13.12
N THR A 148 0.92 19.63 13.05
CA THR A 148 0.29 18.52 13.78
C THR A 148 0.71 17.16 13.20
N LEU A 149 0.73 17.00 11.88
CA LEU A 149 1.29 15.82 11.22
C LEU A 149 2.77 15.64 11.54
N MET A 150 3.54 16.73 11.55
CA MET A 150 4.94 16.69 11.95
C MET A 150 5.12 16.38 13.44
N ARG A 151 4.26 16.90 14.32
CA ARG A 151 4.29 16.61 15.77
C ARG A 151 3.77 15.22 16.12
N GLN A 152 2.75 14.73 15.42
CA GLN A 152 2.24 13.34 15.62
C GLN A 152 3.22 12.31 15.05
N SER A 153 3.96 12.65 13.99
CA SER A 153 5.16 11.90 13.58
C SER A 153 6.28 12.02 14.62
N GLY A 154 6.21 13.04 15.48
CA GLY A 154 7.17 13.47 16.48
C GLY A 154 6.98 12.90 17.88
N ASN A 155 6.36 11.74 18.05
CA ASN A 155 6.79 10.85 19.13
C ASN A 155 8.22 10.41 18.77
N VAL A 156 9.16 11.36 18.97
CA VAL A 156 10.56 11.28 18.55
C VAL A 156 11.19 9.96 19.01
N ILE A 157 10.81 9.45 20.16
CA ILE A 157 11.32 8.18 20.70
C ILE A 157 10.83 6.99 19.86
N SER A 158 9.56 6.92 19.50
CA SER A 158 9.05 5.83 18.66
C SER A 158 9.47 5.99 17.20
N GLY A 159 9.58 7.23 16.70
CA GLY A 159 10.08 7.55 15.36
C GLY A 159 11.55 7.18 15.18
N VAL A 160 12.42 7.58 16.11
CA VAL A 160 13.85 7.24 16.10
C VAL A 160 14.06 5.73 16.31
N SER A 161 13.29 5.11 17.20
CA SER A 161 13.33 3.67 17.39
C SER A 161 12.99 2.92 16.10
N ASN A 162 11.92 3.30 15.40
CA ASN A 162 11.54 2.69 14.13
C ASN A 162 12.52 3.02 13.00
N LEU A 163 13.10 4.22 13.01
CA LEU A 163 14.06 4.66 11.99
C LEU A 163 15.39 3.90 12.08
N VAL A 164 15.80 3.45 13.28
CA VAL A 164 16.98 2.62 13.49
C VAL A 164 16.65 1.14 13.39
N LEU A 165 15.50 0.73 13.95
CA LEU A 165 15.08 -0.66 14.01
C LEU A 165 14.79 -1.24 12.61
N LEU A 166 14.13 -0.48 11.73
CA LEU A 166 13.75 -0.97 10.41
C LEU A 166 14.98 -1.29 9.52
N PRO A 167 15.99 -0.43 9.38
CA PRO A 167 17.23 -0.77 8.68
C PRO A 167 17.96 -1.96 9.31
N LEU A 168 18.02 -2.01 10.64
CA LEU A 168 18.65 -3.11 11.36
C LEU A 168 17.95 -4.44 11.06
N LEU A 169 16.62 -4.47 11.14
CA LEU A 169 15.83 -5.64 10.82
C LEU A 169 15.98 -6.02 9.34
N LEU A 170 15.93 -5.05 8.45
CA LEU A 170 16.12 -5.25 7.01
C LEU A 170 17.48 -5.90 6.72
N TYR A 171 18.54 -5.38 7.35
CA TYR A 171 19.88 -5.96 7.22
C TYR A 171 19.93 -7.42 7.68
N TYR A 172 19.38 -7.73 8.86
CA TYR A 172 19.37 -9.11 9.37
C TYR A 172 18.51 -10.04 8.53
N PHE A 173 17.36 -9.59 8.04
CA PHE A 173 16.55 -10.38 7.13
C PHE A 173 17.27 -10.65 5.81
N LEU A 174 17.93 -9.65 5.21
CA LEU A 174 18.72 -9.83 3.98
C LEU A 174 19.91 -10.76 4.21
N LEU A 175 20.61 -10.60 5.34
CA LEU A 175 21.80 -11.38 5.68
C LEU A 175 21.46 -12.86 5.89
N ASP A 176 20.46 -13.14 6.71
CA ASP A 176 20.14 -14.48 7.19
C ASP A 176 18.98 -15.14 6.40
N TRP A 177 18.52 -14.55 5.28
CA TRP A 177 17.39 -15.04 4.49
C TRP A 177 17.43 -16.54 4.22
N LYS A 178 18.56 -17.04 3.69
CA LYS A 178 18.76 -18.46 3.43
C LYS A 178 18.78 -19.31 4.69
N ARG A 179 19.26 -18.75 5.78
CA ARG A 179 19.33 -19.44 7.07
C ARG A 179 17.95 -19.61 7.70
N TRP A 180 17.11 -18.56 7.62
CA TRP A 180 15.71 -18.62 8.05
C TRP A 180 14.90 -19.63 7.24
N SER A 181 14.97 -19.54 5.92
CA SER A 181 14.27 -20.47 5.00
C SER A 181 14.69 -21.94 5.25
N SER A 182 16.00 -22.21 5.32
CA SER A 182 16.51 -23.56 5.60
C SER A 182 16.27 -24.02 7.04
N GLY A 183 16.22 -23.09 8.00
CA GLY A 183 15.93 -23.39 9.40
C GLY A 183 14.52 -23.90 9.58
N ILE A 184 13.54 -23.25 8.98
CA ILE A 184 12.12 -23.67 9.02
C ILE A 184 11.96 -25.05 8.39
N SER A 185 12.57 -25.29 7.24
CA SER A 185 12.47 -26.61 6.56
C SER A 185 13.02 -27.77 7.41
N LYS A 186 14.04 -27.52 8.26
CA LYS A 186 14.59 -28.54 9.18
C LYS A 186 13.67 -28.89 10.34
N LEU A 187 12.78 -27.97 10.74
CA LEU A 187 11.80 -28.20 11.81
C LEU A 187 10.61 -29.02 11.32
N VAL A 188 10.40 -29.11 10.00
CA VAL A 188 9.29 -29.86 9.43
C VAL A 188 9.57 -31.37 9.53
N PRO A 189 8.64 -32.17 10.12
CA PRO A 189 8.77 -33.61 10.16
C PRO A 189 8.91 -34.19 8.75
N ARG A 190 9.76 -35.22 8.59
CA ARG A 190 10.05 -35.83 7.27
C ARG A 190 8.81 -36.25 6.50
N ARG A 191 7.75 -36.64 7.21
CA ARG A 191 6.44 -37.01 6.63
C ARG A 191 5.78 -35.87 5.85
N PHE A 192 6.03 -34.62 6.24
CA PHE A 192 5.39 -33.42 5.67
C PHE A 192 6.33 -32.58 4.81
N ILE A 193 7.58 -33.01 4.65
CA ILE A 193 8.61 -32.19 3.97
C ILE A 193 8.23 -31.92 2.51
N GLU A 194 7.67 -32.88 1.80
CA GLU A 194 7.23 -32.72 0.41
C GLU A 194 6.08 -31.70 0.30
N THR A 195 5.08 -31.82 1.17
CA THR A 195 3.97 -30.87 1.24
C THR A 195 4.45 -29.47 1.59
N TYR A 196 5.36 -29.36 2.56
CA TYR A 196 5.97 -28.07 2.93
C TYR A 196 6.73 -27.47 1.77
N THR A 197 7.58 -28.21 1.08
CA THR A 197 8.36 -27.70 -0.06
C THR A 197 7.46 -27.22 -1.19
N ARG A 198 6.38 -27.96 -1.48
CA ARG A 198 5.39 -27.56 -2.48
C ARG A 198 4.67 -26.25 -2.07
N ILE A 199 4.16 -26.18 -0.84
CA ILE A 199 3.46 -24.99 -0.34
C ILE A 199 4.38 -23.77 -0.30
N SER A 200 5.60 -23.93 0.24
CA SER A 200 6.55 -22.82 0.29
C SER A 200 7.00 -22.37 -1.10
N GLY A 201 7.14 -23.29 -2.05
CA GLY A 201 7.42 -22.96 -3.46
C GLY A 201 6.30 -22.16 -4.10
N ASN A 202 5.05 -22.59 -3.95
CA ASN A 202 3.89 -21.88 -4.45
C ASN A 202 3.74 -20.48 -3.83
N MET A 203 4.03 -20.36 -2.53
CA MET A 203 4.05 -19.03 -1.86
C MET A 203 5.14 -18.13 -2.43
N ASP A 204 6.35 -18.66 -2.60
CA ASP A 204 7.49 -17.91 -3.12
C ASP A 204 7.23 -17.43 -4.56
N GLU A 205 6.65 -18.28 -5.39
CA GLU A 205 6.25 -17.94 -6.76
C GLU A 205 5.22 -16.79 -6.76
N VAL A 206 4.09 -16.97 -6.05
CA VAL A 206 3.01 -15.97 -6.01
C VAL A 206 3.47 -14.65 -5.42
N LEU A 207 4.20 -14.66 -4.30
CA LEU A 207 4.74 -13.44 -3.68
C LEU A 207 5.77 -12.76 -4.57
N GLY A 208 6.70 -13.53 -5.14
CA GLY A 208 7.76 -12.99 -5.97
C GLY A 208 7.23 -12.35 -7.24
N GLU A 209 6.27 -12.99 -7.91
CA GLU A 209 5.64 -12.45 -9.10
C GLU A 209 4.82 -11.20 -8.79
N PHE A 210 4.03 -11.23 -7.71
CA PHE A 210 3.24 -10.09 -7.27
C PHE A 210 4.13 -8.87 -6.95
N LEU A 211 5.12 -9.03 -6.07
CA LEU A 211 5.93 -7.90 -5.63
C LEU A 211 6.77 -7.30 -6.77
N ARG A 212 7.35 -8.15 -7.63
CA ARG A 212 8.05 -7.66 -8.84
C ARG A 212 7.10 -6.96 -9.81
N GLY A 213 5.94 -7.54 -10.04
CA GLY A 213 4.89 -6.93 -10.87
C GLY A 213 4.45 -5.59 -10.32
N GLN A 214 4.17 -5.51 -9.02
CA GLN A 214 3.72 -4.29 -8.37
C GLN A 214 4.77 -3.16 -8.41
N LEU A 215 6.05 -3.49 -8.24
CA LEU A 215 7.13 -2.50 -8.42
C LEU A 215 7.20 -1.97 -9.85
N MET A 216 7.00 -2.84 -10.86
CA MET A 216 6.94 -2.40 -12.26
C MET A 216 5.73 -1.50 -12.51
N VAL A 217 4.55 -1.84 -11.97
CA VAL A 217 3.35 -1.02 -12.07
C VAL A 217 3.59 0.35 -11.44
N MET A 218 4.15 0.41 -10.23
CA MET A 218 4.50 1.67 -9.55
C MET A 218 5.42 2.56 -10.40
N MET A 219 6.48 2.00 -10.97
CA MET A 219 7.40 2.75 -11.83
C MET A 219 6.71 3.27 -13.09
N ILE A 220 5.97 2.40 -13.79
CA ILE A 220 5.29 2.77 -15.03
C ILE A 220 4.21 3.83 -14.74
N MET A 221 3.39 3.64 -13.71
CA MET A 221 2.34 4.59 -13.35
C MET A 221 2.90 5.92 -12.86
N GLY A 222 4.00 5.90 -12.10
CA GLY A 222 4.71 7.11 -11.70
C GLY A 222 5.20 7.91 -12.91
N LEU A 223 5.74 7.23 -13.92
CA LEU A 223 6.15 7.87 -15.17
C LEU A 223 4.94 8.35 -15.99
N VAL A 224 3.90 7.55 -16.14
CA VAL A 224 2.69 7.91 -16.91
C VAL A 224 2.03 9.14 -16.30
N TYR A 225 1.77 9.15 -15.00
CA TYR A 225 1.18 10.30 -14.32
C TYR A 225 2.16 11.49 -14.29
N GLY A 226 3.44 11.24 -13.96
CA GLY A 226 4.43 12.30 -13.85
C GLY A 226 4.68 13.02 -15.18
N LEU A 227 4.93 12.28 -16.24
CA LEU A 227 5.13 12.85 -17.58
C LEU A 227 3.84 13.43 -18.14
N GLY A 228 2.70 12.75 -17.94
CA GLY A 228 1.40 13.24 -18.39
C GLY A 228 1.06 14.60 -17.77
N LEU A 229 1.21 14.77 -16.46
CA LEU A 229 0.98 16.04 -15.77
C LEU A 229 2.00 17.12 -16.16
N MET A 230 3.26 16.74 -16.41
CA MET A 230 4.28 17.65 -16.90
C MET A 230 3.96 18.15 -18.32
N LEU A 231 3.48 17.27 -19.20
CA LEU A 231 3.07 17.65 -20.57
C LEU A 231 1.88 18.61 -20.60
N VAL A 232 0.98 18.49 -19.65
CA VAL A 232 -0.12 19.44 -19.44
C VAL A 232 0.38 20.77 -18.92
N GLY A 233 1.63 20.88 -18.46
CA GLY A 233 2.26 22.10 -17.96
C GLY A 233 1.98 22.36 -16.47
N LEU A 234 1.62 21.34 -15.68
CA LEU A 234 1.47 21.47 -14.24
C LEU A 234 2.85 21.51 -13.58
N ASP A 235 3.22 22.63 -12.93
CA ASP A 235 4.56 22.86 -12.37
C ASP A 235 5.00 21.76 -11.41
N SER A 236 4.08 21.30 -10.55
CA SER A 236 4.31 20.19 -9.61
C SER A 236 3.95 18.81 -10.19
N GLY A 237 3.62 18.74 -11.48
CA GLY A 237 3.02 17.57 -12.11
C GLY A 237 3.88 16.31 -12.01
N PHE A 238 5.18 16.41 -12.30
CA PHE A 238 6.08 15.26 -12.24
C PHE A 238 6.16 14.67 -10.83
N ALA A 239 6.27 15.52 -9.81
CA ALA A 239 6.38 15.04 -8.45
C ALA A 239 5.05 14.48 -7.91
N ILE A 240 3.89 15.09 -8.25
CA ILE A 240 2.56 14.53 -7.93
C ILE A 240 2.40 13.16 -8.59
N GLY A 241 2.78 13.03 -9.86
CA GLY A 241 2.70 11.77 -10.59
C GLY A 241 3.59 10.68 -9.99
N MET A 242 4.82 11.03 -9.55
CA MET A 242 5.70 10.09 -8.86
C MET A 242 5.14 9.64 -7.51
N ILE A 243 4.54 10.57 -6.73
CA ILE A 243 3.84 10.22 -5.48
C ILE A 243 2.67 9.28 -5.77
N ALA A 244 1.84 9.62 -6.74
CA ALA A 244 0.72 8.77 -7.16
C ALA A 244 1.21 7.37 -7.55
N GLY A 245 2.27 7.27 -8.36
CA GLY A 245 2.87 6.01 -8.76
C GLY A 245 3.40 5.16 -7.60
N ILE A 246 4.02 5.78 -6.60
CA ILE A 246 4.45 5.07 -5.38
C ILE A 246 3.25 4.56 -4.59
N LEU A 247 2.21 5.37 -4.45
CA LEU A 247 1.00 5.03 -3.71
C LEU A 247 0.11 4.00 -4.44
N VAL A 248 0.33 3.74 -5.74
CA VAL A 248 -0.33 2.65 -6.49
C VAL A 248 -0.01 1.28 -5.89
N PHE A 249 1.03 1.17 -5.05
CA PHE A 249 1.27 -0.05 -4.26
C PHE A 249 0.01 -0.49 -3.49
N ILE A 250 -0.76 0.45 -2.99
CA ILE A 250 -2.08 0.20 -2.41
C ILE A 250 -3.13 0.53 -3.50
N PRO A 251 -3.93 -0.44 -3.96
CA PRO A 251 -4.94 -0.24 -4.99
C PRO A 251 -5.84 0.96 -4.69
N TYR A 252 -6.15 1.73 -5.71
CA TYR A 252 -6.97 2.96 -5.69
C TYR A 252 -6.34 4.15 -4.95
N LEU A 253 -5.46 3.93 -3.96
CA LEU A 253 -4.90 5.00 -3.14
C LEU A 253 -4.04 5.95 -3.99
N GLY A 254 -3.21 5.40 -4.88
CA GLY A 254 -2.35 6.18 -5.76
C GLY A 254 -3.13 7.10 -6.69
N ALA A 255 -4.09 6.55 -7.43
CA ALA A 255 -4.91 7.31 -8.36
C ALA A 255 -5.76 8.38 -7.64
N PHE A 256 -6.41 8.02 -6.52
CA PHE A 256 -7.23 8.95 -5.75
C PHE A 256 -6.41 10.10 -5.16
N THR A 257 -5.31 9.80 -4.49
CA THR A 257 -4.44 10.81 -3.87
C THR A 257 -3.78 11.69 -4.94
N GLY A 258 -3.30 11.07 -6.03
CA GLY A 258 -2.71 11.80 -7.14
C GLY A 258 -3.70 12.73 -7.82
N LEU A 259 -4.92 12.25 -8.13
CA LEU A 259 -5.99 13.04 -8.71
C LEU A 259 -6.36 14.22 -7.80
N LEU A 260 -6.50 13.98 -6.49
CA LEU A 260 -6.81 15.03 -5.51
C LEU A 260 -5.72 16.12 -5.51
N LEU A 261 -4.46 15.73 -5.35
CA LEU A 261 -3.33 16.67 -5.32
C LEU A 261 -3.19 17.43 -6.64
N ALA A 262 -3.33 16.75 -7.78
CA ALA A 262 -3.24 17.37 -9.09
C ALA A 262 -4.42 18.30 -9.37
N THR A 263 -5.64 17.97 -8.91
CA THR A 263 -6.80 18.83 -9.01
C THR A 263 -6.60 20.13 -8.23
N ILE A 264 -6.12 20.03 -6.98
CA ILE A 264 -5.79 21.17 -6.15
C ILE A 264 -4.71 22.04 -6.82
N ALA A 265 -3.62 21.43 -7.29
CA ALA A 265 -2.55 22.14 -7.97
C ALA A 265 -3.02 22.83 -9.25
N ALA A 266 -3.88 22.19 -10.05
CA ALA A 266 -4.45 22.77 -11.26
C ALA A 266 -5.39 23.94 -10.97
N LEU A 267 -6.21 23.86 -9.92
CA LEU A 267 -7.05 24.96 -9.46
C LEU A 267 -6.20 26.19 -9.09
N LEU A 268 -5.13 25.96 -8.35
CA LEU A 268 -4.22 27.00 -7.89
C LEU A 268 -3.41 27.64 -9.05
N GLN A 269 -2.99 26.82 -10.02
CA GLN A 269 -2.14 27.27 -11.12
C GLN A 269 -2.95 27.90 -12.26
N TYR A 270 -4.04 27.25 -12.70
CA TYR A 270 -4.78 27.68 -13.88
C TYR A 270 -6.05 28.49 -13.56
N GLY A 271 -6.72 28.25 -12.43
CA GLY A 271 -8.00 28.87 -12.07
C GLY A 271 -9.06 28.72 -13.17
N SER A 272 -9.02 27.64 -13.96
CA SER A 272 -9.86 27.43 -15.14
C SER A 272 -10.31 25.96 -15.28
N TRP A 273 -11.46 25.76 -15.92
CA TRP A 273 -11.97 24.46 -16.27
C TRP A 273 -11.06 23.67 -17.21
N GLN A 274 -10.39 24.35 -18.11
CA GLN A 274 -9.47 23.73 -19.07
C GLN A 274 -8.33 23.02 -18.34
N GLY A 275 -7.71 23.68 -17.34
CA GLY A 275 -6.66 23.08 -16.53
C GLY A 275 -7.13 21.84 -15.77
N LEU A 276 -8.35 21.89 -15.19
CA LEU A 276 -8.93 20.75 -14.51
C LEU A 276 -9.17 19.57 -15.44
N LEU A 277 -9.80 19.84 -16.60
CA LEU A 277 -10.11 18.79 -17.59
C LEU A 277 -8.84 18.14 -18.12
N MET A 278 -7.76 18.90 -18.36
CA MET A 278 -6.48 18.36 -18.79
C MET A 278 -5.88 17.41 -17.74
N VAL A 279 -5.89 17.80 -16.48
CA VAL A 279 -5.40 16.97 -15.38
C VAL A 279 -6.24 15.71 -15.19
N TRP A 280 -7.56 15.85 -15.25
CA TRP A 280 -8.49 14.71 -15.14
C TRP A 280 -8.36 13.74 -16.32
N ALA A 281 -8.09 14.27 -17.53
CA ALA A 281 -7.81 13.44 -18.70
C ALA A 281 -6.53 12.60 -18.51
N VAL A 282 -5.45 13.19 -17.93
CA VAL A 282 -4.22 12.45 -17.63
C VAL A 282 -4.51 11.28 -16.68
N PHE A 283 -5.26 11.52 -15.58
CA PHE A 283 -5.62 10.45 -14.65
C PHE A 283 -6.58 9.44 -15.27
N GLY A 284 -7.55 9.89 -16.08
CA GLY A 284 -8.47 9.01 -16.82
C GLY A 284 -7.73 8.07 -17.78
N VAL A 285 -6.82 8.62 -18.59
CA VAL A 285 -5.97 7.82 -19.49
C VAL A 285 -5.06 6.89 -18.71
N GLY A 286 -4.41 7.39 -17.65
CA GLY A 286 -3.57 6.57 -16.80
C GLY A 286 -4.33 5.42 -16.13
N GLN A 287 -5.52 5.68 -15.59
CA GLN A 287 -6.37 4.67 -14.98
C GLN A 287 -6.87 3.64 -16.02
N PHE A 288 -7.19 4.10 -17.22
CA PHE A 288 -7.52 3.20 -18.33
C PHE A 288 -6.35 2.29 -18.69
N LEU A 289 -5.15 2.85 -18.86
CA LEU A 289 -3.94 2.06 -19.14
C LEU A 289 -3.63 1.08 -18.01
N GLU A 290 -3.74 1.50 -16.75
CA GLU A 290 -3.53 0.65 -15.58
C GLU A 290 -4.48 -0.54 -15.58
N SER A 291 -5.79 -0.28 -15.70
CA SER A 291 -6.84 -1.30 -15.53
C SER A 291 -6.89 -2.29 -16.70
N PHE A 292 -6.67 -1.83 -17.94
CA PHE A 292 -6.85 -2.67 -19.13
C PHE A 292 -5.55 -3.24 -19.70
N PHE A 293 -4.41 -2.62 -19.43
CA PHE A 293 -3.14 -3.03 -20.05
C PHE A 293 -2.06 -3.37 -19.02
N ILE A 294 -1.78 -2.47 -18.08
CA ILE A 294 -0.61 -2.58 -17.22
C ILE A 294 -0.82 -3.68 -16.18
N THR A 295 -1.88 -3.57 -15.39
CA THR A 295 -2.17 -4.54 -14.32
C THR A 295 -2.44 -5.95 -14.88
N PRO A 296 -3.29 -6.17 -15.92
CA PRO A 296 -3.50 -7.50 -16.46
C PRO A 296 -2.25 -8.13 -17.07
N LYS A 297 -1.38 -7.32 -17.71
CA LYS A 297 -0.17 -7.82 -18.36
C LYS A 297 0.98 -8.09 -17.38
N ILE A 298 1.10 -7.30 -16.33
CA ILE A 298 2.25 -7.34 -15.41
C ILE A 298 1.94 -8.17 -14.17
N VAL A 299 0.81 -7.93 -13.52
CA VAL A 299 0.38 -8.64 -12.31
C VAL A 299 -0.48 -9.84 -12.68
N GLY A 300 -1.39 -9.69 -13.66
CA GLY A 300 -2.26 -10.75 -14.17
C GLY A 300 -3.18 -11.34 -13.11
N ASP A 301 -3.79 -12.50 -13.44
CA ASP A 301 -4.65 -13.29 -12.53
C ASP A 301 -3.83 -14.16 -11.55
N ARG A 302 -2.52 -13.92 -11.42
CA ARG A 302 -1.59 -14.81 -10.73
C ARG A 302 -1.84 -14.93 -9.24
N ILE A 303 -2.35 -13.87 -8.60
CA ILE A 303 -2.75 -13.92 -7.19
C ILE A 303 -4.05 -14.69 -7.02
N GLY A 304 -4.94 -14.64 -8.03
CA GLY A 304 -6.24 -15.30 -8.01
C GLY A 304 -7.19 -14.75 -6.94
N LEU A 305 -7.00 -13.51 -6.51
CA LEU A 305 -7.90 -12.77 -5.62
C LEU A 305 -8.90 -11.97 -6.45
N SER A 306 -10.21 -12.12 -6.18
CA SER A 306 -11.20 -11.22 -6.75
C SER A 306 -11.08 -9.82 -6.14
N PRO A 307 -11.57 -8.76 -6.82
CA PRO A 307 -11.55 -7.39 -6.30
C PRO A 307 -12.16 -7.26 -4.89
N PHE A 308 -13.18 -8.05 -4.59
CA PHE A 308 -13.76 -8.11 -3.24
C PHE A 308 -12.73 -8.51 -2.18
N TRP A 309 -11.98 -9.59 -2.43
CA TRP A 309 -10.96 -10.07 -1.50
C TRP A 309 -9.77 -9.13 -1.37
N VAL A 310 -9.46 -8.37 -2.43
CA VAL A 310 -8.44 -7.30 -2.38
C VAL A 310 -8.87 -6.22 -1.38
N ILE A 311 -10.08 -5.67 -1.54
CA ILE A 311 -10.61 -4.62 -0.65
C ILE A 311 -10.73 -5.15 0.79
N PHE A 312 -11.30 -6.36 0.94
CA PHE A 312 -11.43 -6.99 2.26
C PHE A 312 -10.07 -7.14 2.97
N SER A 313 -9.05 -7.60 2.25
CA SER A 313 -7.71 -7.78 2.81
C SER A 313 -7.09 -6.46 3.25
N LEU A 314 -7.21 -5.41 2.41
CA LEU A 314 -6.71 -4.08 2.76
C LEU A 314 -7.40 -3.52 4.01
N MET A 315 -8.72 -3.69 4.13
CA MET A 315 -9.48 -3.27 5.31
C MET A 315 -9.11 -4.09 6.54
N ALA A 316 -9.07 -5.41 6.42
CA ALA A 316 -8.79 -6.32 7.53
C ALA A 316 -7.37 -6.12 8.09
N PHE A 317 -6.36 -6.14 7.23
CA PHE A 317 -4.98 -5.92 7.67
C PHE A 317 -4.71 -4.45 8.04
N GLY A 318 -5.39 -3.51 7.38
CA GLY A 318 -5.38 -2.10 7.75
C GLY A 318 -5.92 -1.86 9.16
N GLN A 319 -7.01 -2.53 9.54
CA GLN A 319 -7.56 -2.45 10.89
C GLN A 319 -6.63 -3.07 11.95
N LEU A 320 -5.94 -4.16 11.60
CA LEU A 320 -5.05 -4.86 12.53
C LEU A 320 -3.71 -4.13 12.76
N MET A 321 -3.14 -3.51 11.72
CA MET A 321 -1.77 -3.01 11.72
C MET A 321 -1.64 -1.60 11.12
N GLY A 322 -2.75 -0.89 10.92
CA GLY A 322 -2.76 0.45 10.34
C GLY A 322 -2.24 0.49 8.90
N PHE A 323 -1.54 1.57 8.57
CA PHE A 323 -0.97 1.77 7.22
C PHE A 323 -0.03 0.65 6.78
N VAL A 324 0.77 0.12 7.71
CA VAL A 324 1.66 -1.02 7.46
C VAL A 324 0.87 -2.29 7.10
N GLY A 325 -0.27 -2.50 7.77
CA GLY A 325 -1.19 -3.59 7.43
C GLY A 325 -1.77 -3.44 6.03
N MET A 326 -2.09 -2.23 5.58
CA MET A 326 -2.52 -2.01 4.20
C MET A 326 -1.41 -2.32 3.19
N LEU A 327 -0.17 -1.92 3.46
CA LEU A 327 0.98 -2.26 2.60
C LEU A 327 1.22 -3.77 2.53
N ALA A 328 1.19 -4.46 3.67
CA ALA A 328 1.40 -5.91 3.73
C ALA A 328 0.15 -6.72 3.36
N GLY A 329 -1.01 -6.07 3.25
CA GLY A 329 -2.32 -6.72 3.13
C GLY A 329 -2.43 -7.65 1.93
N LEU A 330 -2.03 -7.22 0.75
CA LEU A 330 -2.07 -8.04 -0.45
C LEU A 330 -1.06 -9.20 -0.43
N PRO A 331 0.22 -9.01 -0.07
CA PRO A 331 1.13 -10.12 0.16
C PRO A 331 0.61 -11.14 1.17
N LEU A 332 0.08 -10.69 2.31
CA LEU A 332 -0.46 -11.58 3.33
C LEU A 332 -1.73 -12.30 2.87
N ALA A 333 -2.59 -11.62 2.10
CA ALA A 333 -3.76 -12.24 1.51
C ALA A 333 -3.39 -13.30 0.47
N ALA A 334 -2.37 -13.05 -0.35
CA ALA A 334 -1.85 -14.02 -1.31
C ALA A 334 -1.33 -15.29 -0.61
N VAL A 335 -0.55 -15.15 0.45
CA VAL A 335 -0.09 -16.27 1.28
C VAL A 335 -1.28 -17.02 1.89
N THR A 336 -2.23 -16.28 2.46
CA THR A 336 -3.45 -16.87 3.06
C THR A 336 -4.25 -17.67 2.03
N LEU A 337 -4.39 -17.15 0.81
CA LEU A 337 -5.08 -17.85 -0.27
C LEU A 337 -4.38 -19.15 -0.67
N VAL A 338 -3.05 -19.15 -0.79
CA VAL A 338 -2.28 -20.37 -1.08
C VAL A 338 -2.51 -21.41 0.02
N LEU A 339 -2.45 -21.01 1.30
CA LEU A 339 -2.72 -21.90 2.43
C LEU A 339 -4.15 -22.46 2.42
N LEU A 340 -5.13 -21.62 2.13
CA LEU A 340 -6.53 -22.03 2.04
C LEU A 340 -6.77 -23.01 0.89
N ARG A 341 -6.18 -22.78 -0.29
CA ARG A 341 -6.27 -23.67 -1.44
C ARG A 341 -5.65 -25.03 -1.15
N GLU A 342 -4.48 -25.06 -0.55
CA GLU A 342 -3.82 -26.31 -0.15
C GLU A 342 -4.59 -27.04 0.95
N GLY A 343 -5.10 -26.31 1.94
CA GLY A 343 -5.96 -26.87 2.98
C GLY A 343 -7.26 -27.47 2.42
N ALA A 344 -7.91 -26.77 1.51
CA ALA A 344 -9.11 -27.25 0.82
C ALA A 344 -8.81 -28.49 -0.03
N SER A 345 -7.70 -28.49 -0.78
CA SER A 345 -7.27 -29.66 -1.57
C SER A 345 -7.01 -30.89 -0.68
N ALA A 346 -6.31 -30.68 0.44
CA ALA A 346 -6.08 -31.74 1.42
C ALA A 346 -7.40 -32.25 2.05
N TYR A 347 -8.34 -31.36 2.34
CA TYR A 347 -9.67 -31.72 2.88
C TYR A 347 -10.47 -32.51 1.87
N PHE A 348 -10.61 -32.06 0.62
CA PHE A 348 -11.35 -32.77 -0.44
C PHE A 348 -10.70 -34.11 -0.83
N GLY A 349 -9.37 -34.21 -0.68
CA GLY A 349 -8.63 -35.46 -0.86
C GLY A 349 -8.76 -36.43 0.32
N SER A 350 -9.23 -35.97 1.48
CA SER A 350 -9.26 -36.76 2.71
C SER A 350 -10.37 -37.86 2.70
N HIS A 351 -10.09 -38.94 3.42
CA HIS A 351 -11.06 -40.00 3.66
C HIS A 351 -12.34 -39.50 4.35
N PHE A 352 -12.22 -38.39 5.11
CA PHE A 352 -13.34 -37.80 5.83
C PHE A 352 -14.37 -37.14 4.89
N TYR A 353 -13.94 -36.59 3.77
CA TYR A 353 -14.81 -35.97 2.78
C TYR A 353 -15.40 -37.00 1.80
N LYS A 354 -14.62 -38.05 1.44
CA LYS A 354 -14.97 -39.02 0.42
C LYS A 354 -15.86 -40.16 0.94
N HIS A 355 -15.96 -40.36 2.27
CA HIS A 355 -16.87 -41.32 2.86
C HIS A 355 -18.17 -40.64 3.31
N LYS A 356 -19.25 -41.01 2.58
CA LYS A 356 -20.60 -40.93 3.12
C LYS A 356 -20.85 -42.12 4.03
#